data_8752c360182809da04305960b16b145a
#
_entry.id   8752c360182809da04305960b16b145a
#
_cell.length_a   1.000
_cell.length_b   1.000
_cell.length_c   1.000
_cell.angle_alpha   90.00
_cell.angle_beta   90.00
_cell.angle_gamma   90.00
#
_symmetry.space_group_name_H-M   'P 1'
#
loop_
_entity.id
_entity.type
_entity.pdbx_description
1 polymer ?
#
loop_
_entity_poly.entity_id
_entity_poly.type
_entity_poly.pdbx_seq_one_letter_code
_entity_poly.pdbx_strand_id
1 'polypeptide(L)'
;PLNQFSTYFCSACINATKQKYPPQTNSELRFIWYNQPLIWLTDRFSLMHPRNRHLNGYDFTLLCKDTPALTPYITQTPTGTDTIDFTNALAVKTLNQALLKSHYKIDFWDLPDNYLCPPVPGRVDYIHHLADLLASDNQGHIPTGKQVKVLDVGTGANVIYPLTGNHEYGWHFTGSDIDALSVKIAKQ
;
A
#
# COMPACT_ATOMS: atom_id res chain seq x y z
N PRO A 1 -1.58 9.46 34.06
CA PRO A 1 -0.37 10.04 33.56
C PRO A 1 0.05 9.30 32.28
N LEU A 2 -0.44 9.84 31.19
CA LEU A 2 -0.02 9.47 29.84
C LEU A 2 1.13 10.40 29.50
N ASN A 3 2.33 9.90 29.42
CA ASN A 3 3.42 10.52 28.67
C ASN A 3 4.64 9.60 28.73
N GLN A 4 4.89 8.94 27.61
CA GLN A 4 6.21 8.58 27.04
C GLN A 4 6.03 7.47 26.01
N PHE A 5 5.42 7.81 24.85
CA PHE A 5 5.74 7.09 23.63
C PHE A 5 6.80 7.91 22.89
N SER A 6 8.05 7.56 23.16
CA SER A 6 9.19 8.05 22.40
C SER A 6 9.16 7.36 21.03
N THR A 7 8.87 8.11 19.98
CA THR A 7 9.01 7.72 18.60
C THR A 7 10.50 7.52 18.30
N TYR A 8 10.98 6.30 18.35
CA TYR A 8 12.28 5.97 17.80
C TYR A 8 12.18 5.88 16.27
N PHE A 9 12.35 7.02 15.62
CA PHE A 9 12.73 7.01 14.21
C PHE A 9 14.16 6.49 14.09
N CYS A 10 14.35 5.41 13.33
CA CYS A 10 15.67 4.87 13.05
C CYS A 10 16.55 5.96 12.39
N SER A 11 17.72 6.23 12.96
CA SER A 11 18.68 7.22 12.44
C SER A 11 19.05 6.99 10.97
N ALA A 12 18.92 5.78 10.46
CA ALA A 12 19.12 5.41 9.06
C ALA A 12 18.09 6.08 8.12
N CYS A 13 16.83 6.23 8.54
CA CYS A 13 15.80 6.88 7.74
C CYS A 13 16.05 8.38 7.60
N ILE A 14 16.64 9.02 8.63
CA ILE A 14 16.96 10.46 8.61
C ILE A 14 18.12 10.75 7.67
N ASN A 15 19.11 9.86 7.57
CA ASN A 15 20.28 10.06 6.73
C ASN A 15 20.00 9.79 5.25
N ALA A 16 19.13 8.84 4.91
CA ALA A 16 18.76 8.54 3.53
C ALA A 16 17.99 9.70 2.87
N THR A 17 17.15 10.41 3.63
CA THR A 17 16.44 11.60 3.15
C THR A 17 17.36 12.81 2.94
N LYS A 18 18.44 12.93 3.72
CA LYS A 18 19.40 14.04 3.57
C LYS A 18 20.30 13.93 2.34
N GLN A 19 20.49 12.73 1.82
CA GLN A 19 21.39 12.51 0.67
C GLN A 19 20.71 12.73 -0.69
N LYS A 20 19.37 12.72 -0.75
CA LYS A 20 18.62 12.87 -2.00
C LYS A 20 18.15 14.31 -2.29
N TYR A 21 18.21 15.22 -1.31
CA TYR A 21 17.85 16.62 -1.49
C TYR A 21 18.91 17.53 -0.86
N PRO A 22 19.51 18.46 -1.63
CA PRO A 22 20.43 19.45 -1.05
C PRO A 22 19.68 20.31 -0.03
N PRO A 23 20.35 20.78 1.03
CA PRO A 23 19.71 21.63 2.03
C PRO A 23 19.22 22.92 1.38
N GLN A 24 17.92 23.12 1.36
CA GLN A 24 17.33 24.39 1.01
C GLN A 24 17.58 25.36 2.17
N THR A 25 18.30 26.43 1.89
CA THR A 25 18.56 27.51 2.83
C THR A 25 17.25 28.16 3.27
N ASN A 26 17.11 28.32 4.60
CA ASN A 26 16.01 29.02 5.24
C ASN A 26 15.88 30.45 4.69
N SER A 27 14.85 30.68 3.89
CA SER A 27 14.11 31.94 3.87
C SER A 27 12.88 31.76 2.98
N GLU A 28 11.71 32.07 3.56
CA GLU A 28 10.40 32.14 2.94
C GLU A 28 9.58 30.84 2.84
N LEU A 29 8.91 30.50 3.93
CA LEU A 29 7.64 29.78 3.87
C LEU A 29 6.60 30.69 3.22
N ARG A 30 6.56 30.72 1.90
CA ARG A 30 5.42 31.25 1.13
C ARG A 30 4.40 30.12 0.97
N PHE A 31 3.28 30.24 1.68
CA PHE A 31 2.07 29.52 1.32
C PHE A 31 1.61 29.99 -0.06
N ILE A 32 2.00 29.28 -1.10
CA ILE A 32 1.47 29.48 -2.44
C ILE A 32 0.20 28.65 -2.55
N TRP A 33 -0.95 29.24 -2.23
CA TRP A 33 -2.23 28.79 -2.74
C TRP A 33 -2.25 29.12 -4.24
N TYR A 34 -1.93 28.16 -5.08
CA TYR A 34 -2.13 28.30 -6.50
C TYR A 34 -3.30 27.47 -6.96
N ASN A 35 -4.29 28.15 -7.56
CA ASN A 35 -5.22 27.57 -8.50
C ASN A 35 -4.41 26.82 -9.58
N GLN A 36 -4.23 25.53 -9.41
CA GLN A 36 -3.72 24.66 -10.46
C GLN A 36 -4.92 23.99 -11.13
N PRO A 37 -5.01 24.07 -12.47
CA PRO A 37 -6.08 23.42 -13.19
C PRO A 37 -5.98 21.90 -13.07
N LEU A 38 -7.10 21.24 -13.25
CA LEU A 38 -7.43 19.80 -13.19
C LEU A 38 -6.44 18.80 -13.85
N ILE A 39 -5.16 19.09 -13.96
CA ILE A 39 -4.12 18.20 -14.51
C ILE A 39 -3.75 17.07 -13.52
N TRP A 40 -4.21 17.14 -12.26
CA TRP A 40 -3.81 16.24 -11.18
C TRP A 40 -4.47 14.85 -11.20
N LEU A 41 -5.43 14.60 -12.08
CA LEU A 41 -6.11 13.29 -12.13
C LEU A 41 -5.44 12.26 -13.04
N THR A 42 -4.60 12.68 -13.98
CA THR A 42 -3.90 11.76 -14.88
C THR A 42 -2.50 11.36 -14.40
N ASP A 43 -1.89 12.16 -13.52
CA ASP A 43 -0.50 11.96 -13.06
C ASP A 43 -0.37 11.12 -11.77
N ARG A 44 -1.46 10.72 -11.14
CA ARG A 44 -1.37 9.92 -9.90
C ARG A 44 -0.80 8.52 -10.13
N PHE A 45 -0.93 7.96 -11.31
CA PHE A 45 -0.29 6.69 -11.67
C PHE A 45 1.20 6.86 -11.99
N SER A 46 1.66 8.03 -12.42
CA SER A 46 3.07 8.30 -12.69
C SER A 46 3.95 8.39 -11.42
N LEU A 47 3.34 8.47 -10.24
CA LEU A 47 4.03 8.49 -8.94
C LEU A 47 4.20 7.11 -8.32
N MET A 48 3.60 6.06 -8.90
CA MET A 48 3.77 4.70 -8.40
C MET A 48 5.15 4.14 -8.73
N HIS A 49 5.61 3.26 -7.87
CA HIS A 49 6.89 2.58 -8.05
C HIS A 49 6.92 1.75 -9.35
N PRO A 50 8.02 1.77 -10.16
CA PRO A 50 8.07 1.05 -11.44
C PRO A 50 7.81 -0.47 -11.34
N ARG A 51 8.07 -1.10 -10.20
CA ARG A 51 7.77 -2.51 -9.95
C ARG A 51 6.34 -2.78 -9.50
N ASN A 52 5.55 -1.73 -9.27
CA ASN A 52 4.18 -1.91 -8.81
C ASN A 52 3.31 -2.51 -9.92
N ARG A 53 2.69 -3.66 -9.64
CA ARG A 53 1.81 -4.37 -10.60
C ARG A 53 0.61 -3.56 -11.03
N HIS A 54 0.23 -2.56 -10.22
CA HIS A 54 -0.94 -1.72 -10.45
C HIS A 54 -0.62 -0.42 -11.17
N LEU A 55 0.62 -0.26 -11.68
CA LEU A 55 1.07 0.95 -12.37
C LEU A 55 0.19 1.32 -13.56
N ASN A 56 -0.32 0.32 -14.28
CA ASN A 56 -1.14 0.50 -15.49
C ASN A 56 -2.65 0.45 -15.23
N GLY A 57 -3.09 0.58 -13.96
CA GLY A 57 -4.50 0.49 -13.58
C GLY A 57 -4.98 -0.94 -13.35
N TYR A 58 -6.31 -1.15 -13.53
CA TYR A 58 -6.95 -2.43 -13.23
C TYR A 58 -7.49 -3.10 -14.51
N ASP A 59 -7.17 -4.38 -14.69
CA ASP A 59 -7.85 -5.22 -15.67
C ASP A 59 -9.14 -5.80 -15.06
N PHE A 60 -10.23 -5.07 -15.17
CA PHE A 60 -11.52 -5.48 -14.62
C PHE A 60 -12.04 -6.77 -15.26
N THR A 61 -11.69 -7.08 -16.50
CA THR A 61 -12.07 -8.34 -17.14
C THR A 61 -11.45 -9.54 -16.43
N LEU A 62 -10.15 -9.47 -16.14
CA LEU A 62 -9.45 -10.49 -15.37
C LEU A 62 -9.97 -10.56 -13.94
N LEU A 63 -10.12 -9.41 -13.27
CA LEU A 63 -10.57 -9.34 -11.87
C LEU A 63 -11.96 -9.94 -11.68
N CYS A 64 -12.92 -9.64 -12.58
CA CYS A 64 -14.26 -10.20 -12.52
C CYS A 64 -14.30 -11.69 -12.85
N LYS A 65 -13.40 -12.18 -13.72
CA LYS A 65 -13.25 -13.61 -13.99
C LYS A 65 -12.79 -14.36 -12.74
N ASP A 66 -11.78 -13.85 -12.03
CA ASP A 66 -11.22 -14.48 -10.83
C ASP A 66 -12.11 -14.26 -9.59
N THR A 67 -12.85 -13.16 -9.57
CA THR A 67 -13.76 -12.78 -8.47
C THR A 67 -15.10 -12.28 -9.04
N PRO A 68 -16.02 -13.18 -9.38
CA PRO A 68 -17.32 -12.82 -9.97
C PRO A 68 -18.17 -11.88 -9.10
N ALA A 69 -17.95 -11.88 -7.78
CA ALA A 69 -18.60 -10.97 -6.84
C ALA A 69 -18.30 -9.49 -7.11
N LEU A 70 -17.23 -9.17 -7.87
CA LEU A 70 -16.90 -7.79 -8.26
C LEU A 70 -17.80 -7.27 -9.39
N THR A 71 -18.32 -8.14 -10.25
CA THR A 71 -19.10 -7.76 -11.45
C THR A 71 -20.24 -6.78 -11.18
N PRO A 72 -21.06 -6.94 -10.13
CA PRO A 72 -22.17 -6.01 -9.85
C PRO A 72 -21.74 -4.58 -9.50
N TYR A 73 -20.46 -4.38 -9.17
CA TYR A 73 -19.91 -3.08 -8.76
C TYR A 73 -19.21 -2.34 -9.90
N ILE A 74 -19.07 -2.98 -11.08
CA ILE A 74 -18.44 -2.32 -12.23
C ILE A 74 -19.36 -1.26 -12.77
N THR A 75 -18.79 -0.07 -12.95
CA THR A 75 -19.42 1.09 -13.60
C THR A 75 -18.50 1.62 -14.68
N GLN A 76 -18.93 2.65 -15.40
CA GLN A 76 -18.10 3.30 -16.40
C GLN A 76 -17.87 4.77 -16.08
N THR A 77 -16.66 5.22 -16.33
CA THR A 77 -16.34 6.64 -16.32
C THR A 77 -17.08 7.36 -17.46
N PRO A 78 -17.18 8.70 -17.44
CA PRO A 78 -17.73 9.46 -18.58
C PRO A 78 -17.00 9.21 -19.92
N THR A 79 -15.76 8.71 -19.86
CA THR A 79 -14.95 8.36 -21.04
C THR A 79 -15.14 6.90 -21.49
N GLY A 80 -16.03 6.14 -20.84
CA GLY A 80 -16.32 4.75 -21.20
C GLY A 80 -15.32 3.73 -20.66
N THR A 81 -14.45 4.11 -19.73
CA THR A 81 -13.49 3.19 -19.08
C THR A 81 -14.15 2.55 -17.87
N ASP A 82 -13.98 1.22 -17.72
CA ASP A 82 -14.49 0.49 -16.55
C ASP A 82 -13.83 0.98 -15.27
N THR A 83 -14.65 1.09 -14.24
CA THR A 83 -14.26 1.53 -12.89
C THR A 83 -15.24 0.97 -11.85
N ILE A 84 -15.07 1.35 -10.58
CA ILE A 84 -16.05 1.15 -9.52
C ILE A 84 -16.42 2.49 -8.89
N ASP A 85 -17.50 2.51 -8.13
CA ASP A 85 -17.80 3.63 -7.23
C ASP A 85 -16.91 3.51 -5.97
N PHE A 86 -15.85 4.33 -5.90
CA PHE A 86 -14.93 4.36 -4.76
C PHE A 86 -15.55 4.95 -3.48
N THR A 87 -16.76 5.49 -3.52
CA THR A 87 -17.52 5.90 -2.32
C THR A 87 -18.28 4.72 -1.70
N ASN A 88 -18.49 3.65 -2.45
CA ASN A 88 -19.11 2.42 -1.98
C ASN A 88 -18.07 1.51 -1.29
N ALA A 89 -18.13 1.45 0.04
CA ALA A 89 -17.17 0.65 0.84
C ALA A 89 -17.15 -0.84 0.45
N LEU A 90 -18.30 -1.41 0.08
CA LEU A 90 -18.40 -2.81 -0.31
C LEU A 90 -17.77 -3.05 -1.70
N ALA A 91 -17.95 -2.12 -2.64
CA ALA A 91 -17.26 -2.18 -3.93
C ALA A 91 -15.75 -2.11 -3.77
N VAL A 92 -15.24 -1.21 -2.91
CA VAL A 92 -13.80 -1.09 -2.60
C VAL A 92 -13.26 -2.34 -1.93
N LYS A 93 -13.97 -2.91 -0.96
CA LYS A 93 -13.57 -4.17 -0.30
C LYS A 93 -13.50 -5.31 -1.32
N THR A 94 -14.51 -5.45 -2.16
CA THR A 94 -14.57 -6.51 -3.18
C THR A 94 -13.48 -6.32 -4.24
N LEU A 95 -13.16 -5.09 -4.65
CA LEU A 95 -12.03 -4.80 -5.52
C LEU A 95 -10.71 -5.24 -4.88
N ASN A 96 -10.48 -4.91 -3.61
CA ASN A 96 -9.27 -5.33 -2.90
C ASN A 96 -9.16 -6.86 -2.78
N GLN A 97 -10.27 -7.55 -2.51
CA GLN A 97 -10.32 -9.02 -2.53
C GLN A 97 -9.93 -9.58 -3.90
N ALA A 98 -10.46 -9.00 -4.98
CA ALA A 98 -10.11 -9.39 -6.34
C ALA A 98 -8.63 -9.16 -6.66
N LEU A 99 -8.07 -7.99 -6.28
CA LEU A 99 -6.66 -7.67 -6.46
C LEU A 99 -5.76 -8.65 -5.71
N LEU A 100 -6.06 -8.91 -4.43
CA LEU A 100 -5.30 -9.83 -3.60
C LEU A 100 -5.33 -11.25 -4.15
N LYS A 101 -6.48 -11.72 -4.61
CA LYS A 101 -6.64 -13.05 -5.21
C LYS A 101 -5.89 -13.16 -6.53
N SER A 102 -6.14 -12.26 -7.48
CA SER A 102 -5.57 -12.36 -8.83
C SER A 102 -4.07 -12.15 -8.85
N HIS A 103 -3.57 -11.15 -8.13
CA HIS A 103 -2.17 -10.72 -8.21
C HIS A 103 -1.27 -11.29 -7.13
N TYR A 104 -1.81 -11.59 -5.92
CA TYR A 104 -1.02 -12.00 -4.76
C TYR A 104 -1.30 -13.42 -4.29
N LYS A 105 -2.22 -14.14 -4.96
CA LYS A 105 -2.60 -15.52 -4.64
C LYS A 105 -3.17 -15.69 -3.22
N ILE A 106 -3.88 -14.69 -2.77
CA ILE A 106 -4.58 -14.70 -1.48
C ILE A 106 -6.03 -15.08 -1.75
N ASP A 107 -6.37 -16.33 -1.52
CA ASP A 107 -7.70 -16.87 -1.81
C ASP A 107 -8.79 -16.38 -0.84
N PHE A 108 -8.40 -16.10 0.39
CA PHE A 108 -9.29 -15.58 1.42
C PHE A 108 -8.69 -14.32 2.07
N TRP A 109 -9.46 -13.25 2.06
CA TRP A 109 -9.20 -12.02 2.78
C TRP A 109 -10.51 -11.28 2.99
N ASP A 110 -10.85 -10.97 4.23
CA ASP A 110 -12.06 -10.21 4.56
C ASP A 110 -11.81 -9.29 5.76
N LEU A 111 -12.61 -8.23 5.82
CA LEU A 111 -12.59 -7.26 6.91
C LEU A 111 -14.01 -6.98 7.36
N PRO A 112 -14.25 -6.90 8.69
CA PRO A 112 -15.52 -6.38 9.19
C PRO A 112 -15.74 -4.93 8.74
N ASP A 113 -17.00 -4.51 8.65
CA ASP A 113 -17.39 -3.22 8.06
C ASP A 113 -16.80 -1.99 8.77
N ASN A 114 -16.43 -2.12 10.04
CA ASN A 114 -15.85 -1.03 10.85
C ASN A 114 -14.32 -0.93 10.74
N TYR A 115 -13.68 -1.79 9.95
CA TYR A 115 -12.23 -1.79 9.81
C TYR A 115 -11.81 -1.04 8.54
N LEU A 116 -10.66 -0.37 8.62
CA LEU A 116 -10.10 0.35 7.49
C LEU A 116 -9.75 -0.63 6.36
N CYS A 117 -10.38 -0.44 5.20
CA CYS A 117 -10.03 -1.13 3.98
C CYS A 117 -8.86 -0.39 3.31
N PRO A 118 -7.65 -0.97 3.26
CA PRO A 118 -6.48 -0.28 2.73
C PRO A 118 -6.50 -0.23 1.20
N PRO A 119 -6.01 0.85 0.57
CA PRO A 119 -5.79 0.85 -0.88
C PRO A 119 -4.60 -0.05 -1.23
N VAL A 120 -4.85 -1.25 -1.73
CA VAL A 120 -3.81 -2.25 -2.05
C VAL A 120 -2.66 -1.67 -2.89
N PRO A 121 -2.90 -0.93 -3.99
CA PRO A 121 -1.80 -0.42 -4.83
C PRO A 121 -0.80 0.47 -4.07
N GLY A 122 -1.30 1.41 -3.27
CA GLY A 122 -0.42 2.30 -2.49
C GLY A 122 0.33 1.57 -1.36
N ARG A 123 -0.21 0.47 -0.84
CA ARG A 123 0.46 -0.35 0.18
C ARG A 123 1.58 -1.18 -0.43
N VAL A 124 1.36 -1.72 -1.61
CA VAL A 124 2.40 -2.42 -2.38
C VAL A 124 3.52 -1.46 -2.79
N ASP A 125 3.17 -0.25 -3.14
CA ASP A 125 4.14 0.79 -3.47
C ASP A 125 5.14 1.03 -2.32
N TYR A 126 4.63 1.12 -1.10
CA TYR A 126 5.46 1.23 0.10
C TYR A 126 6.42 0.04 0.27
N ILE A 127 5.96 -1.19 0.01
CA ILE A 127 6.82 -2.39 0.07
C ILE A 127 7.96 -2.31 -0.96
N HIS A 128 7.70 -1.83 -2.16
CA HIS A 128 8.75 -1.65 -3.17
C HIS A 128 9.77 -0.59 -2.79
N HIS A 129 9.34 0.54 -2.21
CA HIS A 129 10.25 1.56 -1.70
C HIS A 129 11.09 1.05 -0.52
N LEU A 130 10.50 0.24 0.37
CA LEU A 130 11.24 -0.40 1.44
C LEU A 130 12.30 -1.38 0.89
N ALA A 131 11.97 -2.11 -0.18
CA ALA A 131 12.93 -3.00 -0.85
C ALA A 131 14.11 -2.23 -1.45
N ASP A 132 13.87 -1.06 -2.05
CA ASP A 132 14.95 -0.21 -2.56
C ASP A 132 15.83 0.36 -1.44
N LEU A 133 15.21 0.71 -0.31
CA LEU A 133 15.97 1.14 0.86
C LEU A 133 16.91 0.03 1.36
N LEU A 134 16.41 -1.21 1.46
CA LEU A 134 17.24 -2.36 1.83
C LEU A 134 18.32 -2.66 0.78
N ALA A 135 18.02 -2.47 -0.51
CA ALA A 135 19.01 -2.65 -1.57
C ALA A 135 20.14 -1.64 -1.48
N SER A 136 19.86 -0.40 -1.05
CA SER A 136 20.89 0.64 -0.91
C SER A 136 21.99 0.25 0.10
N ASP A 137 21.62 -0.50 1.12
CA ASP A 137 22.54 -1.01 2.13
C ASP A 137 23.14 -2.39 1.76
N ASN A 138 22.71 -2.97 0.63
CA ASN A 138 23.10 -4.30 0.17
C ASN A 138 23.65 -4.26 -1.27
N GLN A 139 24.56 -3.33 -1.55
CA GLN A 139 25.25 -3.19 -2.84
C GLN A 139 24.31 -3.10 -4.06
N GLY A 140 23.12 -2.54 -3.88
CA GLY A 140 22.11 -2.41 -4.92
C GLY A 140 21.26 -3.67 -5.16
N HIS A 141 21.47 -4.76 -4.41
CA HIS A 141 20.70 -6.00 -4.52
C HIS A 141 19.57 -6.02 -3.50
N ILE A 142 18.34 -6.20 -3.98
CA ILE A 142 17.19 -6.38 -3.10
C ILE A 142 17.32 -7.71 -2.35
N PRO A 143 17.39 -7.70 -1.01
CA PRO A 143 17.40 -8.94 -0.25
C PRO A 143 16.02 -9.60 -0.30
N THR A 144 15.96 -10.88 -0.60
CA THR A 144 14.74 -11.67 -0.74
C THR A 144 14.73 -12.90 0.17
N GLY A 145 13.55 -13.48 0.37
CA GLY A 145 13.41 -14.73 1.13
C GLY A 145 13.27 -14.52 2.65
N LYS A 146 13.14 -15.62 3.36
CA LYS A 146 12.79 -15.67 4.80
C LYS A 146 13.90 -15.14 5.74
N GLN A 147 15.11 -14.94 5.25
CA GLN A 147 16.20 -14.30 6.00
C GLN A 147 15.92 -12.83 6.30
N VAL A 148 15.11 -12.15 5.48
CA VAL A 148 14.63 -10.81 5.77
C VAL A 148 13.45 -10.93 6.74
N LYS A 149 13.66 -10.46 7.97
CA LYS A 149 12.66 -10.49 9.03
C LYS A 149 12.10 -9.09 9.21
N VAL A 150 10.80 -8.94 9.09
CA VAL A 150 10.09 -7.66 9.19
C VAL A 150 9.14 -7.70 10.38
N LEU A 151 9.18 -6.68 11.22
CA LEU A 151 8.19 -6.45 12.27
C LEU A 151 7.23 -5.35 11.80
N ASP A 152 5.95 -5.71 11.68
CA ASP A 152 4.86 -4.80 11.34
C ASP A 152 4.08 -4.45 12.60
N VAL A 153 4.33 -3.25 13.14
CA VAL A 153 3.71 -2.76 14.37
C VAL A 153 2.42 -2.01 14.05
N GLY A 154 1.30 -2.49 14.60
CA GLY A 154 -0.03 -1.99 14.24
C GLY A 154 -0.50 -2.57 12.90
N THR A 155 -0.27 -3.87 12.69
CA THR A 155 -0.58 -4.56 11.42
C THR A 155 -2.07 -4.53 11.05
N GLY A 156 -2.94 -4.28 12.03
CA GLY A 156 -4.39 -4.27 11.87
C GLY A 156 -4.96 -5.64 11.48
N ALA A 157 -6.28 -5.66 11.28
CA ALA A 157 -6.98 -6.86 10.79
C ALA A 157 -6.66 -7.17 9.32
N ASN A 158 -6.21 -6.18 8.56
CA ASN A 158 -6.00 -6.31 7.12
C ASN A 158 -4.68 -6.98 6.71
N VAL A 159 -3.66 -6.94 7.56
CA VAL A 159 -2.31 -7.53 7.37
C VAL A 159 -1.72 -7.30 5.98
N ILE A 160 -2.00 -6.17 5.37
CA ILE A 160 -1.71 -5.93 3.96
C ILE A 160 -0.21 -5.94 3.65
N TYR A 161 0.63 -5.40 4.53
CA TYR A 161 2.09 -5.40 4.35
C TYR A 161 2.70 -6.80 4.48
N PRO A 162 2.34 -7.62 5.49
CA PRO A 162 2.73 -9.03 5.55
C PRO A 162 2.36 -9.82 4.29
N LEU A 163 1.12 -9.68 3.81
CA LEU A 163 0.64 -10.41 2.64
C LEU A 163 1.39 -10.02 1.37
N THR A 164 1.46 -8.72 1.08
CA THR A 164 2.07 -8.22 -0.16
C THR A 164 3.59 -8.31 -0.13
N GLY A 165 4.23 -8.00 0.98
CA GLY A 165 5.69 -8.09 1.12
C GLY A 165 6.22 -9.52 1.10
N ASN A 166 5.48 -10.47 1.68
CA ASN A 166 5.80 -11.89 1.55
C ASN A 166 5.66 -12.35 0.10
N HIS A 167 4.57 -11.97 -0.58
CA HIS A 167 4.36 -12.36 -1.97
C HIS A 167 5.43 -11.79 -2.91
N GLU A 168 5.76 -10.49 -2.78
CA GLU A 168 6.69 -9.82 -3.69
C GLU A 168 8.15 -10.24 -3.48
N TYR A 169 8.56 -10.43 -2.23
CA TYR A 169 9.97 -10.61 -1.90
C TYR A 169 10.28 -11.85 -1.06
N GLY A 170 9.27 -12.61 -0.65
CA GLY A 170 9.44 -13.80 0.20
C GLY A 170 9.85 -13.46 1.64
N TRP A 171 9.72 -12.20 2.07
CA TRP A 171 10.10 -11.77 3.42
C TRP A 171 9.26 -12.44 4.49
N HIS A 172 9.88 -12.65 5.66
CA HIS A 172 9.20 -13.19 6.82
C HIS A 172 8.68 -12.06 7.72
N PHE A 173 7.37 -11.97 7.87
CA PHE A 173 6.73 -10.94 8.69
C PHE A 173 6.29 -11.48 10.05
N THR A 174 6.42 -10.61 11.05
CA THR A 174 5.75 -10.74 12.34
C THR A 174 4.88 -9.51 12.52
N GLY A 175 3.56 -9.70 12.54
CA GLY A 175 2.59 -8.62 12.82
C GLY A 175 2.28 -8.53 14.30
N SER A 176 2.11 -7.31 14.80
CA SER A 176 1.62 -7.05 16.16
C SER A 176 0.54 -5.96 16.14
N ASP A 177 -0.44 -6.06 17.02
CA ASP A 177 -1.47 -5.06 17.20
C ASP A 177 -1.93 -5.01 18.65
N ILE A 178 -2.41 -3.85 19.10
CA ILE A 178 -3.00 -3.67 20.44
C ILE A 178 -4.45 -4.15 20.49
N ASP A 179 -5.14 -4.21 19.35
CA ASP A 179 -6.50 -4.71 19.24
C ASP A 179 -6.51 -6.23 19.07
N ALA A 180 -6.94 -6.93 20.12
CA ALA A 180 -7.02 -8.39 20.13
C ALA A 180 -7.96 -8.94 19.05
N LEU A 181 -9.01 -8.19 18.66
CA LEU A 181 -9.92 -8.60 17.59
C LEU A 181 -9.24 -8.52 16.23
N SER A 182 -8.47 -7.45 15.96
CA SER A 182 -7.63 -7.34 14.77
C SER A 182 -6.68 -8.53 14.64
N VAL A 183 -5.98 -8.89 15.72
CA VAL A 183 -5.07 -10.05 15.74
C VAL A 183 -5.81 -11.36 15.48
N LYS A 184 -7.04 -11.51 16.01
CA LYS A 184 -7.85 -12.71 15.76
C LYS A 184 -8.28 -12.82 14.30
N ILE A 185 -8.69 -11.73 13.67
CA ILE A 185 -9.07 -11.66 12.25
C ILE A 185 -7.86 -11.95 11.37
N ALA A 186 -6.73 -11.32 11.65
CA ALA A 186 -5.47 -11.49 10.92
C ALA A 186 -4.94 -12.93 10.90
N LYS A 187 -5.42 -13.80 11.81
CA LYS A 187 -5.02 -15.22 11.90
C LYS A 187 -5.92 -16.17 11.11
N GLN A 188 -6.97 -15.70 10.51
CA GLN A 188 -7.89 -16.51 9.68
C GLN A 188 -7.31 -16.77 8.29
#